data_f429532f7698ad3981d0802afdd75166
#
_entry.id   f429532f7698ad3981d0802afdd75166
#
_cell.length_a   1.000
_cell.length_b   1.000
_cell.length_c   1.000
_cell.angle_alpha   90.00
_cell.angle_beta   90.00
_cell.angle_gamma   90.00
#
_symmetry.space_group_name_H-M   'P 1'
#
loop_
_entity.id
_entity.type
_entity.pdbx_description
1 polymer ?
#
loop_
_entity_poly.entity_id
_entity_poly.type
_entity_poly.pdbx_seq_one_letter_code
_entity_poly.pdbx_strand_id
1 'polypeptide(L)'
;MCWAEDLFRASKDKTWKDLLLKAANTYENVPKGISPNPCHPEFGCEDMFFIAAMMGRAFKVTNDSTYVDRYVDFLLEAGVQQTNGLFWHNRTTPYFWGRGNGFAALAFSEALNYMPIEYPLRNQVLDIHIKHLDGMISHQLPNGTWPQLIDLPGTYQELSVTCMIGYVLARGIRKGWLSESYLPILEKVWAASKKRINDNGDLIDVCSGTGFQQKRSDYIYRKAEYGYDDRGGSMAIWFSTEMALIEKK
;
A
#
# COMPACT_ATOMS: atom_id res chain seq x y z
N MET A 1 6.97 -1.61 -12.56
CA MET A 1 5.97 -1.89 -13.64
C MET A 1 4.67 -1.09 -13.50
N CYS A 2 4.41 -0.41 -12.38
CA CYS A 2 3.21 0.42 -12.18
C CYS A 2 3.00 1.54 -13.21
N TRP A 3 4.05 1.99 -13.87
CA TRP A 3 4.06 3.00 -14.93
C TRP A 3 3.74 2.46 -16.34
N ALA A 4 3.76 1.14 -16.54
CA ALA A 4 3.61 0.55 -17.89
C ALA A 4 2.22 0.80 -18.50
N GLU A 5 1.15 0.80 -17.69
CA GLU A 5 -0.20 1.16 -18.13
C GLU A 5 -0.25 2.61 -18.63
N ASP A 6 0.33 3.54 -17.88
CA ASP A 6 0.34 4.96 -18.23
C ASP A 6 1.13 5.22 -19.53
N LEU A 7 2.31 4.56 -19.67
CA LEU A 7 3.09 4.65 -20.90
C LEU A 7 2.36 4.07 -22.10
N PHE A 8 1.69 2.93 -21.94
CA PHE A 8 0.86 2.37 -23.01
C PHE A 8 -0.28 3.32 -23.40
N ARG A 9 -0.96 3.92 -22.44
CA ARG A 9 -2.04 4.87 -22.70
C ARG A 9 -1.57 6.13 -23.41
N ALA A 10 -0.41 6.64 -23.03
CA ALA A 10 0.18 7.87 -23.61
C ALA A 10 0.77 7.63 -24.99
N SER A 11 1.57 6.58 -25.19
CA SER A 11 2.31 6.33 -26.43
C SER A 11 1.57 5.45 -27.45
N LYS A 12 0.59 4.65 -27.00
CA LYS A 12 -0.05 3.57 -27.77
C LYS A 12 0.91 2.46 -28.21
N ASP A 13 2.14 2.47 -27.70
CA ASP A 13 3.13 1.43 -27.97
C ASP A 13 2.77 0.15 -27.21
N LYS A 14 2.48 -0.90 -27.97
CA LYS A 14 2.08 -2.22 -27.44
C LYS A 14 3.14 -2.87 -26.57
N THR A 15 4.41 -2.52 -26.74
CA THR A 15 5.52 -3.04 -25.95
C THR A 15 5.25 -2.88 -24.44
N TRP A 16 4.67 -1.74 -24.03
CA TRP A 16 4.35 -1.47 -22.62
C TRP A 16 3.21 -2.34 -22.10
N LYS A 17 2.18 -2.58 -22.95
CA LYS A 17 1.11 -3.51 -22.63
C LYS A 17 1.64 -4.94 -22.49
N ASP A 18 2.44 -5.40 -23.45
CA ASP A 18 2.97 -6.77 -23.47
C ASP A 18 3.89 -7.01 -22.25
N LEU A 19 4.71 -6.01 -21.90
CA LEU A 19 5.56 -6.06 -20.72
C LEU A 19 4.74 -6.14 -19.42
N LEU A 20 3.67 -5.36 -19.30
CA LEU A 20 2.77 -5.39 -18.15
C LEU A 20 2.08 -6.76 -18.04
N LEU A 21 1.55 -7.28 -19.13
CA LEU A 21 0.87 -8.58 -19.13
C LEU A 21 1.84 -9.73 -18.84
N LYS A 22 3.06 -9.67 -19.36
CA LYS A 22 4.12 -10.61 -19.01
C LYS A 22 4.39 -10.60 -17.51
N ALA A 23 4.47 -9.42 -16.87
CA ALA A 23 4.66 -9.32 -15.43
C ALA A 23 3.44 -9.83 -14.64
N ALA A 24 2.21 -9.46 -15.03
CA ALA A 24 1.00 -9.96 -14.38
C ALA A 24 0.87 -11.48 -14.47
N ASN A 25 1.23 -12.07 -15.60
CA ASN A 25 1.15 -13.51 -15.86
C ASN A 25 2.30 -14.32 -15.24
N THR A 26 3.27 -13.67 -14.54
CA THR A 26 4.23 -14.43 -13.70
C THR A 26 3.58 -15.01 -12.44
N TYR A 27 2.45 -14.45 -12.00
CA TYR A 27 1.71 -14.99 -10.87
C TYR A 27 0.94 -16.24 -11.32
N GLU A 28 1.25 -17.35 -10.70
CA GLU A 28 0.62 -18.63 -11.01
C GLU A 28 -0.89 -18.60 -10.76
N ASN A 29 -1.62 -19.40 -11.51
CA ASN A 29 -3.04 -19.61 -11.23
C ASN A 29 -3.18 -20.76 -10.22
N VAL A 30 -3.61 -20.44 -9.00
CA VAL A 30 -3.72 -21.38 -7.88
C VAL A 30 -5.15 -21.38 -7.32
N PRO A 31 -5.57 -22.47 -6.63
CA PRO A 31 -6.84 -22.49 -5.90
C PRO A 31 -6.89 -21.40 -4.82
N LYS A 32 -8.13 -21.03 -4.42
CA LYS A 32 -8.36 -20.14 -3.28
C LYS A 32 -7.65 -20.63 -2.01
N GLY A 33 -7.16 -19.68 -1.21
CA GLY A 33 -6.44 -19.97 0.03
C GLY A 33 -4.97 -20.37 -0.15
N ILE A 34 -4.50 -20.48 -1.38
CA ILE A 34 -3.09 -20.73 -1.71
C ILE A 34 -2.47 -19.44 -2.26
N SER A 35 -1.32 -19.05 -1.71
CA SER A 35 -0.55 -17.93 -2.23
C SER A 35 0.12 -18.30 -3.55
N PRO A 36 -0.09 -17.54 -4.65
CA PRO A 36 0.52 -17.84 -5.94
C PRO A 36 2.01 -17.53 -5.92
N ASN A 37 2.84 -18.37 -6.55
CA ASN A 37 4.21 -17.99 -6.85
C ASN A 37 4.19 -16.78 -7.85
N PRO A 38 5.02 -15.74 -7.69
CA PRO A 38 6.18 -15.61 -6.79
C PRO A 38 5.89 -15.00 -5.41
N CYS A 39 4.62 -14.89 -4.99
CA CYS A 39 4.29 -14.40 -3.66
C CYS A 39 4.79 -15.34 -2.55
N HIS A 40 5.02 -14.78 -1.37
CA HIS A 40 5.38 -15.55 -0.20
C HIS A 40 4.25 -16.51 0.20
N PRO A 41 4.52 -17.80 0.50
CA PRO A 41 3.46 -18.78 0.82
C PRO A 41 2.54 -18.39 1.97
N GLU A 42 3.05 -17.59 2.90
CA GLU A 42 2.33 -17.12 4.09
C GLU A 42 1.63 -15.75 3.88
N PHE A 43 1.39 -15.34 2.64
CA PHE A 43 0.67 -14.11 2.30
C PHE A 43 1.29 -12.83 2.90
N GLY A 44 2.40 -12.38 2.34
CA GLY A 44 3.09 -11.15 2.76
C GLY A 44 2.32 -9.88 2.39
N CYS A 45 2.39 -8.87 3.25
CA CYS A 45 1.77 -7.56 2.99
C CYS A 45 2.28 -6.91 1.70
N GLU A 46 3.56 -7.06 1.38
CA GLU A 46 4.15 -6.54 0.13
C GLU A 46 3.52 -7.20 -1.09
N ASP A 47 3.28 -8.52 -1.03
CA ASP A 47 2.66 -9.27 -2.12
C ASP A 47 1.23 -8.84 -2.37
N MET A 48 0.48 -8.48 -1.30
CA MET A 48 -0.87 -7.91 -1.44
C MET A 48 -0.85 -6.68 -2.36
N PHE A 49 0.13 -5.78 -2.17
CA PHE A 49 0.27 -4.61 -3.02
C PHE A 49 0.74 -4.98 -4.44
N PHE A 50 1.74 -5.84 -4.57
CA PHE A 50 2.28 -6.19 -5.88
C PHE A 50 1.24 -6.86 -6.77
N ILE A 51 0.48 -7.83 -6.23
CA ILE A 51 -0.55 -8.53 -6.99
C ILE A 51 -1.70 -7.59 -7.37
N ALA A 52 -2.20 -6.77 -6.45
CA ALA A 52 -3.27 -5.81 -6.72
C ALA A 52 -2.84 -4.77 -7.76
N ALA A 53 -1.62 -4.22 -7.63
CA ALA A 53 -1.08 -3.23 -8.54
C ALA A 53 -0.87 -3.79 -9.96
N MET A 54 -0.31 -5.00 -10.10
CA MET A 54 -0.08 -5.62 -11.41
C MET A 54 -1.37 -6.05 -12.07
N MET A 55 -2.22 -6.78 -11.38
CA MET A 55 -3.45 -7.32 -11.95
C MET A 55 -4.51 -6.25 -12.18
N GLY A 56 -4.61 -5.24 -11.31
CA GLY A 56 -5.49 -4.09 -11.56
C GLY A 56 -5.15 -3.37 -12.87
N ARG A 57 -3.87 -3.16 -13.14
CA ARG A 57 -3.40 -2.55 -14.40
C ARG A 57 -3.58 -3.48 -15.60
N ALA A 58 -3.36 -4.79 -15.43
CA ALA A 58 -3.63 -5.78 -16.48
C ALA A 58 -5.12 -5.78 -16.85
N PHE A 59 -6.02 -5.77 -15.88
CA PHE A 59 -7.46 -5.58 -16.12
C PHE A 59 -7.73 -4.31 -16.92
N LYS A 60 -7.13 -3.18 -16.54
CA LYS A 60 -7.34 -1.88 -17.18
C LYS A 60 -6.98 -1.87 -18.67
N VAL A 61 -5.97 -2.63 -19.09
CA VAL A 61 -5.51 -2.68 -20.49
C VAL A 61 -6.14 -3.81 -21.30
N THR A 62 -6.78 -4.79 -20.65
CA THR A 62 -7.38 -5.96 -21.33
C THR A 62 -8.90 -6.02 -21.23
N ASN A 63 -9.47 -5.45 -20.16
CA ASN A 63 -10.86 -5.62 -19.72
C ASN A 63 -11.21 -7.10 -19.38
N ASP A 64 -10.21 -7.91 -19.02
CA ASP A 64 -10.37 -9.29 -18.59
C ASP A 64 -10.58 -9.35 -17.07
N SER A 65 -11.81 -9.66 -16.64
CA SER A 65 -12.19 -9.67 -15.22
C SER A 65 -11.46 -10.74 -14.40
N THR A 66 -10.87 -11.75 -15.03
CA THR A 66 -10.10 -12.79 -14.31
C THR A 66 -8.94 -12.19 -13.52
N TYR A 67 -8.37 -11.07 -13.97
CA TYR A 67 -7.37 -10.34 -13.19
C TYR A 67 -7.94 -9.73 -11.91
N VAL A 68 -9.19 -9.24 -11.95
CA VAL A 68 -9.88 -8.71 -10.75
C VAL A 68 -10.14 -9.83 -9.77
N ASP A 69 -10.71 -10.94 -10.23
CA ASP A 69 -11.01 -12.11 -9.40
C ASP A 69 -9.75 -12.58 -8.65
N ARG A 70 -8.62 -12.70 -9.35
CA ARG A 70 -7.36 -13.20 -8.78
C ARG A 70 -6.81 -12.31 -7.67
N TYR A 71 -6.77 -10.98 -7.85
CA TYR A 71 -6.26 -10.14 -6.75
C TYR A 71 -7.26 -10.02 -5.59
N VAL A 72 -8.57 -10.05 -5.86
CA VAL A 72 -9.59 -10.05 -4.81
C VAL A 72 -9.51 -11.34 -3.98
N ASP A 73 -9.43 -12.49 -4.63
CA ASP A 73 -9.26 -13.76 -3.94
C ASP A 73 -8.01 -13.74 -3.06
N PHE A 74 -6.87 -13.26 -3.56
CA PHE A 74 -5.65 -13.14 -2.78
C PHE A 74 -5.83 -12.25 -1.54
N LEU A 75 -6.42 -11.06 -1.69
CA LEU A 75 -6.62 -10.11 -0.60
C LEU A 75 -7.56 -10.66 0.48
N LEU A 76 -8.65 -11.32 0.08
CA LEU A 76 -9.62 -11.86 1.02
C LEU A 76 -9.12 -13.12 1.72
N GLU A 77 -8.33 -13.94 1.04
CA GLU A 77 -7.79 -15.20 1.60
C GLU A 77 -6.52 -15.00 2.44
N ALA A 78 -5.87 -13.83 2.38
CA ALA A 78 -4.65 -13.58 3.13
C ALA A 78 -4.79 -13.83 4.64
N GLY A 79 -5.93 -13.46 5.23
CA GLY A 79 -6.27 -13.79 6.62
C GLY A 79 -5.35 -13.18 7.67
N VAL A 80 -4.64 -12.09 7.34
CA VAL A 80 -3.65 -11.46 8.23
C VAL A 80 -4.15 -10.19 8.91
N GLN A 81 -5.36 -9.70 8.56
CA GLN A 81 -5.97 -8.58 9.28
C GLN A 81 -6.49 -9.02 10.65
N GLN A 82 -6.14 -8.26 11.68
CA GLN A 82 -6.51 -8.55 13.05
C GLN A 82 -7.79 -7.81 13.47
N THR A 83 -8.31 -8.12 14.66
CA THR A 83 -9.54 -7.51 15.21
C THR A 83 -9.43 -6.00 15.38
N ASN A 84 -8.21 -5.48 15.68
CA ASN A 84 -7.90 -4.05 15.78
C ASN A 84 -7.74 -3.34 14.43
N GLY A 85 -7.97 -4.04 13.34
CA GLY A 85 -7.84 -3.51 11.98
C GLY A 85 -6.44 -3.60 11.37
N LEU A 86 -5.39 -3.73 12.17
CA LEU A 86 -4.01 -3.80 11.69
C LEU A 86 -3.70 -5.15 11.04
N PHE A 87 -2.68 -5.16 10.19
CA PHE A 87 -2.21 -6.36 9.50
C PHE A 87 -0.91 -6.88 10.13
N TRP A 88 -0.85 -8.19 10.39
CA TRP A 88 0.42 -8.87 10.59
C TRP A 88 1.24 -8.82 9.30
N HIS A 89 2.57 -8.88 9.41
CA HIS A 89 3.44 -8.83 8.24
C HIS A 89 3.18 -10.01 7.27
N ASN A 90 2.95 -11.21 7.80
CA ASN A 90 2.38 -12.39 7.13
C ASN A 90 1.75 -13.32 8.17
N ARG A 91 1.22 -14.48 7.76
CA ARG A 91 0.56 -15.46 8.65
C ARG A 91 1.44 -16.01 9.76
N THR A 92 2.74 -16.09 9.57
CA THR A 92 3.72 -16.64 10.53
C THR A 92 4.56 -15.55 11.21
N THR A 93 4.37 -14.30 10.86
CA THR A 93 5.08 -13.14 11.41
C THR A 93 4.09 -12.16 12.05
N PRO A 94 3.65 -12.42 13.32
CA PRO A 94 2.54 -11.72 13.96
C PRO A 94 2.97 -10.36 14.53
N TYR A 95 3.61 -9.53 13.71
CA TYR A 95 4.09 -8.20 14.09
C TYR A 95 3.49 -7.13 13.18
N PHE A 96 3.07 -6.03 13.77
CA PHE A 96 2.47 -4.90 13.07
C PHE A 96 3.53 -3.94 12.53
N TRP A 97 4.34 -4.43 11.59
CA TRP A 97 5.36 -3.62 10.95
C TRP A 97 4.74 -2.44 10.18
N GLY A 98 5.27 -1.23 10.37
CA GLY A 98 4.70 0.00 9.82
C GLY A 98 4.59 -0.06 8.30
N ARG A 99 5.71 -0.26 7.59
CA ARG A 99 5.67 -0.32 6.12
C ARG A 99 4.87 -1.52 5.59
N GLY A 100 4.83 -2.65 6.32
CA GLY A 100 3.93 -3.78 5.98
C GLY A 100 2.46 -3.35 5.99
N ASN A 101 2.03 -2.63 7.04
CA ASN A 101 0.69 -2.03 7.09
C ASN A 101 0.49 -0.98 5.98
N GLY A 102 1.52 -0.21 5.63
CA GLY A 102 1.50 0.68 4.46
C GLY A 102 1.24 -0.06 3.16
N PHE A 103 1.92 -1.20 2.93
CA PHE A 103 1.69 -2.05 1.74
C PHE A 103 0.27 -2.63 1.72
N ALA A 104 -0.26 -3.09 2.85
CA ALA A 104 -1.65 -3.55 2.94
C ALA A 104 -2.62 -2.41 2.56
N ALA A 105 -2.43 -1.20 3.08
CA ALA A 105 -3.25 -0.04 2.71
C ALA A 105 -3.18 0.27 1.22
N LEU A 106 -1.98 0.28 0.63
CA LEU A 106 -1.78 0.46 -0.82
C LEU A 106 -2.48 -0.62 -1.63
N ALA A 107 -2.43 -1.89 -1.18
CA ALA A 107 -3.06 -3.02 -1.86
C ALA A 107 -4.56 -2.82 -2.03
N PHE A 108 -5.26 -2.49 -0.94
CA PHE A 108 -6.70 -2.23 -0.96
C PHE A 108 -7.05 -0.96 -1.75
N SER A 109 -6.23 0.09 -1.66
CA SER A 109 -6.41 1.31 -2.47
C SER A 109 -6.25 1.03 -3.97
N GLU A 110 -5.24 0.27 -4.38
CA GLU A 110 -5.06 -0.13 -5.78
C GLU A 110 -6.18 -1.07 -6.25
N ALA A 111 -6.60 -2.01 -5.42
CA ALA A 111 -7.73 -2.88 -5.71
C ALA A 111 -9.00 -2.06 -6.01
N LEU A 112 -9.38 -1.14 -5.13
CA LEU A 112 -10.55 -0.26 -5.30
C LEU A 112 -10.42 0.68 -6.51
N ASN A 113 -9.20 1.10 -6.87
CA ASN A 113 -8.95 1.98 -8.01
C ASN A 113 -9.24 1.31 -9.37
N TYR A 114 -9.02 0.00 -9.47
CA TYR A 114 -9.18 -0.75 -10.72
C TYR A 114 -10.43 -1.62 -10.75
N MET A 115 -10.98 -1.99 -9.59
CA MET A 115 -12.18 -2.82 -9.49
C MET A 115 -13.41 -2.08 -10.03
N PRO A 116 -14.25 -2.71 -10.88
CA PRO A 116 -15.53 -2.14 -11.29
C PRO A 116 -16.41 -1.77 -10.08
N ILE A 117 -17.23 -0.72 -10.23
CA ILE A 117 -18.11 -0.26 -9.14
C ILE A 117 -19.14 -1.35 -8.79
N GLU A 118 -19.61 -2.09 -9.77
CA GLU A 118 -20.61 -3.15 -9.64
C GLU A 118 -20.00 -4.51 -9.27
N TYR A 119 -18.68 -4.58 -9.00
CA TYR A 119 -18.05 -5.85 -8.65
C TYR A 119 -18.63 -6.39 -7.32
N PRO A 120 -19.10 -7.65 -7.28
CA PRO A 120 -19.91 -8.16 -6.15
C PRO A 120 -19.24 -8.06 -4.79
N LEU A 121 -17.92 -8.16 -4.71
CA LEU A 121 -17.16 -8.11 -3.45
C LEU A 121 -16.55 -6.73 -3.15
N ARG A 122 -16.90 -5.69 -3.93
CA ARG A 122 -16.33 -4.35 -3.76
C ARG A 122 -16.58 -3.78 -2.37
N ASN A 123 -17.78 -3.91 -1.84
CA ASN A 123 -18.11 -3.41 -0.50
C ASN A 123 -17.32 -4.16 0.58
N GLN A 124 -17.16 -5.46 0.45
CA GLN A 124 -16.34 -6.24 1.40
C GLN A 124 -14.87 -5.78 1.40
N VAL A 125 -14.30 -5.54 0.21
CA VAL A 125 -12.94 -5.00 0.07
C VAL A 125 -12.84 -3.60 0.70
N LEU A 126 -13.85 -2.76 0.50
CA LEU A 126 -13.91 -1.41 1.08
C LEU A 126 -14.03 -1.46 2.61
N ASP A 127 -14.87 -2.33 3.15
CA ASP A 127 -15.05 -2.47 4.60
C ASP A 127 -13.76 -2.90 5.31
N ILE A 128 -13.02 -3.86 4.72
CA ILE A 128 -11.70 -4.27 5.20
C ILE A 128 -10.73 -3.09 5.17
N HIS A 129 -10.74 -2.31 4.09
CA HIS A 129 -9.89 -1.14 3.92
C HIS A 129 -10.18 -0.05 4.96
N ILE A 130 -11.46 0.30 5.16
CA ILE A 130 -11.89 1.29 6.16
C ILE A 130 -11.49 0.83 7.56
N LYS A 131 -11.79 -0.43 7.93
CA LYS A 131 -11.37 -1.00 9.21
C LYS A 131 -9.86 -0.91 9.42
N HIS A 132 -9.06 -1.13 8.36
CA HIS A 132 -7.61 -0.98 8.43
C HIS A 132 -7.21 0.47 8.68
N LEU A 133 -7.77 1.42 7.93
CA LEU A 133 -7.44 2.84 8.09
C LEU A 133 -7.83 3.36 9.48
N ASP A 134 -8.97 2.95 10.02
CA ASP A 134 -9.39 3.30 11.39
C ASP A 134 -8.41 2.72 12.42
N GLY A 135 -7.97 1.48 12.24
CA GLY A 135 -6.92 0.87 13.04
C GLY A 135 -5.59 1.66 12.97
N MET A 136 -5.17 2.06 11.77
CA MET A 136 -3.97 2.89 11.60
C MET A 136 -4.14 4.25 12.28
N ILE A 137 -5.25 4.93 12.07
CA ILE A 137 -5.52 6.27 12.65
C ILE A 137 -5.51 6.23 14.18
N SER A 138 -6.03 5.18 14.80
CA SER A 138 -6.00 5.02 16.26
C SER A 138 -4.58 4.93 16.84
N HIS A 139 -3.58 4.62 16.01
CA HIS A 139 -2.17 4.54 16.37
C HIS A 139 -1.33 5.70 15.80
N GLN A 140 -1.98 6.72 15.19
CA GLN A 140 -1.26 7.89 14.68
C GLN A 140 -0.63 8.68 15.83
N LEU A 141 0.67 8.99 15.71
CA LEU A 141 1.36 9.81 16.68
C LEU A 141 0.87 11.26 16.69
N PRO A 142 1.01 12.00 17.81
CA PRO A 142 0.54 13.39 17.91
C PRO A 142 1.04 14.32 16.82
N ASN A 143 2.20 14.06 16.25
CA ASN A 143 2.80 14.85 15.17
C ASN A 143 2.35 14.45 13.76
N GLY A 144 1.50 13.42 13.61
CA GLY A 144 0.92 13.01 12.33
C GLY A 144 1.64 11.84 11.63
N THR A 145 2.71 11.31 12.20
CA THR A 145 3.44 10.15 11.68
C THR A 145 2.94 8.83 12.27
N TRP A 146 3.50 7.72 11.79
CA TRP A 146 3.36 6.41 12.41
C TRP A 146 4.71 5.84 12.83
N PRO A 147 4.74 5.02 13.91
CA PRO A 147 5.97 4.39 14.37
C PRO A 147 6.35 3.19 13.48
N GLN A 148 7.61 2.78 13.55
CA GLN A 148 8.16 1.60 12.85
C GLN A 148 7.40 0.31 13.15
N LEU A 149 6.98 0.08 14.40
CA LEU A 149 5.98 -0.88 14.80
C LEU A 149 4.73 -0.14 15.28
N ILE A 150 3.61 -0.37 14.60
CA ILE A 150 2.39 0.42 14.80
C ILE A 150 1.89 0.33 16.24
N ASP A 151 2.00 -0.82 16.88
CA ASP A 151 1.61 -1.08 18.27
C ASP A 151 2.69 -0.74 19.31
N LEU A 152 3.78 -0.05 18.90
CA LEU A 152 4.87 0.36 19.79
C LEU A 152 5.30 1.80 19.51
N PRO A 153 4.63 2.80 20.09
CA PRO A 153 4.89 4.23 19.82
C PRO A 153 6.30 4.72 20.18
N GLY A 154 7.05 3.94 20.96
CA GLY A 154 8.46 4.22 21.32
C GLY A 154 9.47 3.88 20.24
N THR A 155 9.09 3.25 19.13
CA THR A 155 9.97 3.06 17.98
C THR A 155 10.05 4.37 17.15
N TYR A 156 11.07 4.46 16.27
CA TYR A 156 11.21 5.68 15.46
C TYR A 156 10.01 5.91 14.54
N GLN A 157 9.80 7.16 14.18
CA GLN A 157 8.71 7.63 13.32
C GLN A 157 9.08 7.34 11.86
N GLU A 158 8.39 6.39 11.23
CA GLU A 158 8.77 5.85 9.95
C GLU A 158 8.12 6.64 8.80
N LEU A 159 8.96 7.17 7.89
CA LEU A 159 8.50 8.04 6.80
C LEU A 159 7.72 7.29 5.73
N SER A 160 8.17 6.10 5.34
CA SER A 160 7.54 5.42 4.20
C SER A 160 6.09 5.03 4.50
N VAL A 161 5.78 4.45 5.68
CA VAL A 161 4.39 4.18 6.05
C VAL A 161 3.57 5.46 6.16
N THR A 162 4.18 6.54 6.68
CA THR A 162 3.50 7.83 6.79
C THR A 162 3.07 8.33 5.40
N CYS A 163 3.95 8.27 4.40
CA CYS A 163 3.63 8.64 3.03
C CYS A 163 2.61 7.66 2.38
N MET A 164 2.73 6.36 2.63
CA MET A 164 1.79 5.35 2.10
C MET A 164 0.36 5.60 2.58
N ILE A 165 0.18 5.82 3.88
CA ILE A 165 -1.14 6.12 4.45
C ILE A 165 -1.66 7.48 3.94
N GLY A 166 -0.80 8.49 3.85
CA GLY A 166 -1.15 9.79 3.27
C GLY A 166 -1.65 9.67 1.82
N TYR A 167 -0.92 8.91 0.98
CA TYR A 167 -1.33 8.61 -0.40
C TYR A 167 -2.70 7.95 -0.48
N VAL A 168 -2.93 6.93 0.36
CA VAL A 168 -4.17 6.15 0.37
C VAL A 168 -5.36 7.01 0.78
N LEU A 169 -5.22 7.85 1.83
CA LEU A 169 -6.23 8.81 2.25
C LEU A 169 -6.53 9.82 1.13
N ALA A 170 -5.50 10.43 0.57
CA ALA A 170 -5.64 11.42 -0.50
C ALA A 170 -6.36 10.83 -1.72
N ARG A 171 -5.96 9.65 -2.17
CA ARG A 171 -6.59 8.96 -3.30
C ARG A 171 -8.02 8.57 -3.00
N GLY A 172 -8.31 8.01 -1.83
CA GLY A 172 -9.64 7.56 -1.44
C GLY A 172 -10.64 8.72 -1.38
N ILE A 173 -10.26 9.86 -0.80
CA ILE A 173 -11.07 11.09 -0.79
C ILE A 173 -11.27 11.61 -2.21
N ARG A 174 -10.19 11.74 -2.99
CA ARG A 174 -10.27 12.24 -4.37
C ARG A 174 -11.14 11.37 -5.27
N LYS A 175 -11.11 10.06 -5.10
CA LYS A 175 -11.89 9.09 -5.87
C LYS A 175 -13.30 8.86 -5.33
N GLY A 176 -13.61 9.32 -4.12
CA GLY A 176 -14.93 9.28 -3.51
C GLY A 176 -15.31 7.99 -2.80
N TRP A 177 -14.36 7.08 -2.55
CA TRP A 177 -14.66 5.91 -1.71
C TRP A 177 -14.31 6.11 -0.23
N LEU A 178 -13.59 7.17 0.12
CA LEU A 178 -13.43 7.63 1.50
C LEU A 178 -14.16 8.97 1.69
N SER A 179 -14.73 9.14 2.89
CA SER A 179 -15.40 10.38 3.30
C SER A 179 -14.39 11.54 3.43
N GLU A 180 -14.86 12.77 3.20
CA GLU A 180 -14.09 13.99 3.49
C GLU A 180 -13.80 14.18 4.98
N SER A 181 -14.43 13.42 5.88
CA SER A 181 -14.10 13.40 7.31
C SER A 181 -12.65 12.99 7.60
N TYR A 182 -11.96 12.34 6.66
CA TYR A 182 -10.55 12.03 6.74
C TYR A 182 -9.61 13.21 6.39
N LEU A 183 -10.11 14.34 5.87
CA LEU A 183 -9.27 15.51 5.50
C LEU A 183 -8.41 16.03 6.64
N PRO A 184 -8.89 16.22 7.88
CA PRO A 184 -8.03 16.71 8.98
C PRO A 184 -6.85 15.75 9.27
N ILE A 185 -7.08 14.44 9.11
CA ILE A 185 -6.01 13.44 9.26
C ILE A 185 -5.01 13.59 8.13
N LEU A 186 -5.48 13.69 6.88
CA LEU A 186 -4.64 13.85 5.70
C LEU A 186 -3.76 15.10 5.78
N GLU A 187 -4.30 16.24 6.18
CA GLU A 187 -3.56 17.50 6.35
C GLU A 187 -2.42 17.35 7.37
N LYS A 188 -2.71 16.66 8.48
CA LYS A 188 -1.72 16.37 9.53
C LYS A 188 -0.60 15.46 9.02
N VAL A 189 -0.94 14.41 8.25
CA VAL A 189 0.03 13.51 7.60
C VAL A 189 0.89 14.28 6.60
N TRP A 190 0.27 15.15 5.80
CA TRP A 190 0.99 15.97 4.81
C TRP A 190 2.00 16.90 5.46
N ALA A 191 1.58 17.61 6.52
CA ALA A 191 2.48 18.48 7.28
C ALA A 191 3.64 17.70 7.92
N ALA A 192 3.37 16.49 8.44
CA ALA A 192 4.38 15.62 9.03
C ALA A 192 5.39 15.11 7.99
N SER A 193 4.91 14.67 6.83
CA SER A 193 5.77 14.16 5.74
C SER A 193 6.73 15.24 5.22
N LYS A 194 6.24 16.48 5.00
CA LYS A 194 7.08 17.59 4.56
C LYS A 194 8.23 17.91 5.53
N LYS A 195 8.03 17.74 6.84
CA LYS A 195 9.08 17.98 7.85
C LYS A 195 10.16 16.87 7.87
N ARG A 196 9.94 15.77 7.18
CA ARG A 196 10.86 14.63 7.12
C ARG A 196 11.58 14.51 5.77
N ILE A 197 11.48 15.55 4.97
CA ILE A 197 12.24 15.73 3.73
C ILE A 197 12.90 17.09 3.85
N ASN A 198 14.24 17.12 3.87
CA ASN A 198 14.96 18.39 3.99
C ASN A 198 15.07 19.12 2.63
N ASP A 199 15.63 20.31 2.64
CA ASP A 199 15.76 21.15 1.43
C ASP A 199 16.65 20.53 0.35
N ASN A 200 17.53 19.59 0.70
CA ASN A 200 18.35 18.83 -0.26
C ASN A 200 17.61 17.60 -0.83
N GLY A 201 16.41 17.30 -0.34
CA GLY A 201 15.66 16.10 -0.70
C GLY A 201 16.04 14.85 0.09
N ASP A 202 16.88 14.96 1.13
CA ASP A 202 17.20 13.85 2.02
C ASP A 202 15.99 13.47 2.85
N LEU A 203 15.75 12.17 2.95
CA LEU A 203 14.66 11.57 3.71
C LEU A 203 15.11 11.29 5.15
N ILE A 204 14.20 11.42 6.09
CA ILE A 204 14.48 11.22 7.52
C ILE A 204 13.67 10.02 8.03
N ASP A 205 14.38 9.04 8.62
CA ASP A 205 13.81 7.87 9.27
C ASP A 205 12.99 6.97 8.32
N VAL A 206 13.60 6.53 7.23
CA VAL A 206 13.06 5.49 6.36
C VAL A 206 13.53 4.12 6.86
N CYS A 207 12.61 3.20 7.06
CA CYS A 207 12.96 1.83 7.43
C CYS A 207 13.82 1.17 6.34
N SER A 208 14.99 0.62 6.71
CA SER A 208 15.82 -0.16 5.80
C SER A 208 15.07 -1.39 5.24
N GLY A 209 15.63 -2.05 4.23
CA GLY A 209 15.04 -3.27 3.65
C GLY A 209 14.75 -4.32 4.73
N THR A 210 13.51 -4.80 4.81
CA THR A 210 13.02 -5.66 5.89
C THR A 210 12.24 -6.81 5.32
N GLY A 211 12.79 -8.02 5.42
CA GLY A 211 12.03 -9.24 5.16
C GLY A 211 11.27 -9.70 6.41
N PHE A 212 10.61 -10.87 6.32
CA PHE A 212 9.87 -11.45 7.43
C PHE A 212 10.82 -11.87 8.56
N GLN A 213 10.67 -11.25 9.74
CA GLN A 213 11.55 -11.46 10.88
C GLN A 213 10.93 -12.44 11.88
N GLN A 214 11.76 -13.27 12.47
CA GLN A 214 11.32 -14.28 13.45
C GLN A 214 11.05 -13.68 14.83
N LYS A 215 11.64 -12.53 15.15
CA LYS A 215 11.53 -11.89 16.47
C LYS A 215 11.05 -10.45 16.34
N ARG A 216 10.21 -10.02 17.29
CA ARG A 216 9.76 -8.62 17.39
C ARG A 216 10.92 -7.64 17.54
N SER A 217 11.97 -8.04 18.25
CA SER A 217 13.20 -7.25 18.43
C SER A 217 13.85 -6.86 17.10
N ASP A 218 13.79 -7.73 16.09
CA ASP A 218 14.42 -7.48 14.80
C ASP A 218 13.70 -6.36 14.01
N TYR A 219 12.41 -6.13 14.29
CA TYR A 219 11.68 -4.96 13.81
C TYR A 219 11.96 -3.71 14.65
N ILE A 220 12.05 -3.85 15.98
CA ILE A 220 12.30 -2.71 16.91
C ILE A 220 13.64 -2.06 16.60
N TYR A 221 14.68 -2.89 16.41
CA TYR A 221 16.05 -2.43 16.19
C TYR A 221 16.41 -2.31 14.70
N ARG A 222 15.41 -2.37 13.81
CA ARG A 222 15.67 -2.18 12.39
C ARG A 222 16.17 -0.77 12.14
N LYS A 223 17.26 -0.66 11.35
CA LYS A 223 17.90 0.62 11.06
C LYS A 223 16.94 1.60 10.37
N ALA A 224 16.92 2.83 10.83
CA ALA A 224 16.35 3.96 10.12
C ALA A 224 17.41 4.55 9.18
N GLU A 225 17.08 4.72 7.89
CA GLU A 225 17.95 5.35 6.90
C GLU A 225 17.70 6.86 6.87
N TYR A 226 18.78 7.61 6.62
CA TYR A 226 18.77 9.03 6.36
C TYR A 226 19.43 9.31 5.03
N GLY A 227 18.90 10.28 4.28
CA GLY A 227 19.43 10.66 2.96
C GLY A 227 18.64 10.04 1.82
N TYR A 228 19.32 9.58 0.78
CA TYR A 228 18.67 8.92 -0.35
C TYR A 228 18.14 7.53 0.03
N ASP A 229 16.88 7.28 -0.26
CA ASP A 229 16.26 5.96 -0.17
C ASP A 229 15.11 5.86 -1.20
N ASP A 230 15.19 4.90 -2.11
CA ASP A 230 14.21 4.71 -3.18
C ASP A 230 12.83 4.26 -2.68
N ARG A 231 12.75 3.57 -1.55
CA ARG A 231 11.48 3.12 -0.94
C ARG A 231 10.72 4.30 -0.34
N GLY A 232 11.39 5.10 0.49
CA GLY A 232 10.80 6.32 1.07
C GLY A 232 10.51 7.37 0.00
N GLY A 233 11.45 7.60 -0.92
CA GLY A 233 11.33 8.58 -1.99
C GLY A 233 10.18 8.28 -2.94
N SER A 234 10.02 7.02 -3.37
CA SER A 234 8.90 6.61 -4.23
C SER A 234 7.55 6.92 -3.57
N MET A 235 7.39 6.60 -2.28
CA MET A 235 6.15 6.86 -1.55
C MET A 235 5.89 8.34 -1.33
N ALA A 236 6.94 9.13 -1.08
CA ALA A 236 6.83 10.58 -0.96
C ALA A 236 6.37 11.22 -2.28
N ILE A 237 6.91 10.78 -3.43
CA ILE A 237 6.51 11.26 -4.77
C ILE A 237 5.05 10.87 -5.07
N TRP A 238 4.64 9.66 -4.75
CA TRP A 238 3.26 9.22 -4.94
C TRP A 238 2.28 10.04 -4.11
N PHE A 239 2.61 10.25 -2.84
CA PHE A 239 1.79 11.07 -1.94
C PHE A 239 1.71 12.52 -2.40
N SER A 240 2.83 13.14 -2.74
CA SER A 240 2.86 14.51 -3.26
C SER A 240 2.02 14.67 -4.51
N THR A 241 2.05 13.68 -5.40
CA THR A 241 1.25 13.66 -6.63
C THR A 241 -0.25 13.63 -6.32
N GLU A 242 -0.70 12.81 -5.39
CA GLU A 242 -2.11 12.76 -4.99
C GLU A 242 -2.57 14.06 -4.31
N MET A 243 -1.72 14.68 -3.48
CA MET A 243 -2.02 15.98 -2.87
C MET A 243 -2.18 17.06 -3.93
N ALA A 244 -1.29 17.14 -4.91
CA ALA A 244 -1.41 18.09 -6.02
C ALA A 244 -2.67 17.87 -6.89
N LEU A 245 -3.21 16.64 -6.93
CA LEU A 245 -4.45 16.32 -7.64
C LEU A 245 -5.70 16.67 -6.84
N ILE A 246 -5.64 16.66 -5.50
CA ILE A 246 -6.74 17.13 -4.64
C ILE A 246 -6.89 18.65 -4.73
N GLU A 247 -5.79 19.41 -4.69
CA GLU A 247 -5.78 20.87 -4.73
C GLU A 247 -6.32 21.45 -6.06
N LYS A 248 -6.39 20.63 -7.12
CA LYS A 248 -6.91 21.02 -8.43
C LYS A 248 -8.42 20.80 -8.61
N LYS A 249 -9.10 20.23 -7.62
CA LYS A 249 -10.54 20.04 -7.60
C LYS A 249 -11.26 21.27 -7.03
#